data_09c44bb5654ab2bbb73fbb9b6e457c51
#
_entry.id   09c44bb5654ab2bbb73fbb9b6e457c51
#
_cell.length_a   1.000
_cell.length_b   1.000
_cell.length_c   1.000
_cell.angle_alpha   90.00
_cell.angle_beta   90.00
_cell.angle_gamma   90.00
#
_symmetry.space_group_name_H-M   'P 1'
#
loop_
_entity.id
_entity.type
_entity.pdbx_description
1 polymer ?
#
loop_
_entity_poly.entity_id
_entity_poly.type
_entity_poly.pdbx_seq_one_letter_code
_entity_poly.pdbx_strand_id
1 'polypeptide(L)'
;GRHATYSSVDLQFLGLNTNKDVKSLKDKALCLAAPYAPLDGINDAGLSCGIYMTYQGKKTVATDQNTSKPDFTSTTMLRLMLDYASNVDEAVKIAKKYDLHDSAKTSYHYMVADASGKSAILEWVNGTDATDNDGSKRKLKVTYKNLSKTSKLKKNNSSQIITNFIIEPGYYKNNSE
;
A
#
# COMPACT_ATOMS: atom_id res chain seq x y z
N GLY A 1 4.01 -17.83 5.71
CA GLY A 1 4.97 -16.87 5.18
C GLY A 1 6.40 -17.30 5.44
N ARG A 2 7.35 -16.62 4.83
CA ARG A 2 8.80 -16.83 5.02
C ARG A 2 9.29 -16.08 6.26
N HIS A 3 8.63 -14.99 6.61
CA HIS A 3 8.98 -14.12 7.70
C HIS A 3 7.90 -14.08 8.77
N ALA A 4 8.32 -13.95 10.02
CA ALA A 4 7.41 -13.61 11.10
C ALA A 4 7.02 -12.13 10.98
N THR A 5 5.76 -11.82 11.18
CA THR A 5 5.20 -10.49 10.97
C THR A 5 4.49 -10.01 12.22
N TYR A 6 4.76 -8.78 12.59
CA TYR A 6 3.99 -8.02 13.56
C TYR A 6 3.14 -6.98 12.83
N SER A 7 1.85 -6.98 13.09
CA SER A 7 0.90 -6.00 12.54
C SER A 7 -0.18 -5.68 13.56
N SER A 8 -0.78 -4.52 13.43
CA SER A 8 -1.92 -4.09 14.23
C SER A 8 -3.16 -3.97 13.34
N VAL A 9 -4.28 -4.49 13.83
CA VAL A 9 -5.57 -4.36 13.15
C VAL A 9 -6.60 -3.90 14.15
N ASP A 10 -7.25 -2.78 13.86
CA ASP A 10 -8.41 -2.36 14.62
C ASP A 10 -9.63 -3.21 14.21
N LEU A 11 -10.19 -3.93 15.16
CA LEU A 11 -11.32 -4.84 14.91
C LEU A 11 -12.59 -4.10 14.42
N GLN A 12 -12.68 -2.80 14.60
CA GLN A 12 -13.78 -1.99 14.05
C GLN A 12 -13.81 -2.04 12.51
N PHE A 13 -12.64 -2.11 11.86
CA PHE A 13 -12.56 -2.29 10.40
C PHE A 13 -13.12 -3.63 9.92
N LEU A 14 -13.23 -4.60 10.80
CA LEU A 14 -13.88 -5.88 10.52
C LEU A 14 -15.37 -5.87 10.89
N GLY A 15 -15.93 -4.71 11.25
CA GLY A 15 -17.32 -4.57 11.69
C GLY A 15 -17.58 -5.12 13.08
N LEU A 16 -16.53 -5.32 13.89
CA LEU A 16 -16.66 -5.77 15.27
C LEU A 16 -16.73 -4.57 16.22
N ASN A 17 -17.62 -4.67 17.22
CA ASN A 17 -17.68 -3.69 18.28
C ASN A 17 -16.67 -4.06 19.37
N THR A 18 -15.58 -3.29 19.48
CA THR A 18 -14.50 -3.53 20.44
C THR A 18 -14.90 -3.34 21.88
N ASN A 19 -16.05 -2.72 22.15
CA ASN A 19 -16.59 -2.51 23.50
C ASN A 19 -17.43 -3.70 24.01
N LYS A 20 -17.57 -4.75 23.21
CA LYS A 20 -18.33 -5.97 23.59
C LYS A 20 -17.44 -7.19 23.42
N ASP A 21 -17.63 -8.14 24.35
CA ASP A 21 -16.98 -9.45 24.21
C ASP A 21 -17.31 -10.10 22.87
N VAL A 22 -16.30 -10.68 22.24
CA VAL A 22 -16.45 -11.47 21.02
C VAL A 22 -17.13 -12.80 21.36
N LYS A 23 -18.45 -12.86 21.21
CA LYS A 23 -19.25 -14.01 21.66
C LYS A 23 -19.68 -14.94 20.53
N SER A 24 -20.07 -14.38 19.38
CA SER A 24 -20.58 -15.19 18.27
C SER A 24 -19.46 -15.94 17.55
N LEU A 25 -19.80 -17.08 16.93
CA LEU A 25 -18.87 -17.82 16.08
C LEU A 25 -18.37 -16.96 14.91
N LYS A 26 -19.24 -16.11 14.35
CA LYS A 26 -18.90 -15.16 13.29
C LYS A 26 -17.84 -14.17 13.76
N ASP A 27 -18.00 -13.58 14.95
CA ASP A 27 -17.04 -12.59 15.47
C ASP A 27 -15.68 -13.24 15.76
N LYS A 28 -15.69 -14.47 16.30
CA LYS A 28 -14.47 -15.25 16.50
C LYS A 28 -13.77 -15.56 15.18
N ALA A 29 -14.50 -15.93 14.14
CA ALA A 29 -13.95 -16.18 12.82
C ALA A 29 -13.36 -14.89 12.20
N LEU A 30 -14.03 -13.74 12.37
CA LEU A 30 -13.48 -12.44 11.93
C LEU A 30 -12.18 -12.08 12.65
N CYS A 31 -12.10 -12.33 13.97
CA CYS A 31 -10.85 -12.15 14.71
C CYS A 31 -9.71 -13.01 14.17
N LEU A 32 -9.99 -14.25 13.76
CA LEU A 32 -9.00 -15.14 13.13
C LEU A 32 -8.58 -14.66 11.74
N ALA A 33 -9.45 -13.94 11.04
CA ALA A 33 -9.15 -13.35 9.72
C ALA A 33 -8.35 -12.03 9.83
N ALA A 34 -8.36 -11.36 10.99
CA ALA A 34 -7.69 -10.07 11.19
C ALA A 34 -6.22 -10.06 10.75
N PRO A 35 -5.39 -11.07 11.04
CA PRO A 35 -3.99 -11.11 10.61
C PRO A 35 -3.78 -11.07 9.09
N TYR A 36 -4.83 -11.34 8.31
CA TYR A 36 -4.77 -11.32 6.84
C TYR A 36 -5.24 -9.99 6.23
N ALA A 37 -5.65 -9.04 7.07
CA ALA A 37 -6.08 -7.73 6.65
C ALA A 37 -5.34 -6.58 7.38
N PRO A 38 -3.99 -6.62 7.46
CA PRO A 38 -3.25 -5.56 8.12
C PRO A 38 -3.29 -4.27 7.29
N LEU A 39 -3.25 -3.13 7.98
CA LEU A 39 -3.11 -1.80 7.36
C LEU A 39 -1.66 -1.31 7.40
N ASP A 40 -0.88 -1.84 8.31
CA ASP A 40 0.55 -1.65 8.43
C ASP A 40 1.20 -2.87 9.11
N GLY A 41 2.51 -2.91 9.10
CA GLY A 41 3.26 -3.94 9.80
C GLY A 41 4.76 -3.89 9.55
N ILE A 42 5.46 -4.72 10.31
CA ILE A 42 6.88 -4.95 10.18
C ILE A 42 7.15 -6.44 10.29
N ASN A 43 8.14 -6.96 9.54
CA ASN A 43 8.57 -8.33 9.66
C ASN A 43 9.93 -8.48 10.38
N ASP A 44 10.32 -9.71 10.66
CA ASP A 44 11.56 -10.05 11.36
C ASP A 44 12.84 -9.71 10.59
N ALA A 45 12.76 -9.46 9.28
CA ALA A 45 13.88 -8.95 8.48
C ALA A 45 14.01 -7.42 8.56
N GLY A 46 13.10 -6.72 9.25
CA GLY A 46 13.08 -5.27 9.36
C GLY A 46 12.45 -4.55 8.16
N LEU A 47 11.72 -5.26 7.30
CA LEU A 47 10.87 -4.62 6.28
C LEU A 47 9.59 -4.13 6.93
N SER A 48 9.30 -2.85 6.80
CA SER A 48 8.03 -2.23 7.18
C SER A 48 7.21 -1.87 5.94
N CYS A 49 5.90 -1.98 6.06
CA CYS A 49 4.95 -1.63 5.02
C CYS A 49 3.70 -0.99 5.62
N GLY A 50 3.22 0.08 5.00
CA GLY A 50 1.93 0.71 5.32
C GLY A 50 1.13 0.96 4.07
N ILE A 51 -0.21 0.92 4.20
CA ILE A 51 -1.17 1.19 3.15
C ILE A 51 -1.87 2.53 3.41
N TYR A 52 -2.05 3.32 2.37
CA TYR A 52 -2.68 4.63 2.45
C TYR A 52 -3.73 4.76 1.36
N MET A 53 -4.89 5.30 1.73
CA MET A 53 -5.97 5.54 0.79
C MET A 53 -5.62 6.74 -0.10
N THR A 54 -5.90 6.63 -1.40
CA THR A 54 -5.65 7.73 -2.34
C THR A 54 -6.93 8.51 -2.60
N TYR A 55 -6.92 9.79 -2.24
CA TYR A 55 -7.99 10.71 -2.58
C TYR A 55 -7.66 11.48 -3.86
N GLN A 56 -8.66 11.72 -4.69
CA GLN A 56 -8.54 12.48 -5.94
C GLN A 56 -9.62 13.56 -6.05
N GLY A 57 -10.02 14.16 -4.96
CA GLY A 57 -11.13 15.10 -4.95
C GLY A 57 -12.43 14.41 -5.42
N LYS A 58 -13.12 14.99 -6.41
CA LYS A 58 -14.37 14.43 -6.96
C LYS A 58 -14.18 13.27 -7.93
N LYS A 59 -12.94 12.92 -8.30
CA LYS A 59 -12.65 11.85 -9.25
C LYS A 59 -12.21 10.59 -8.51
N THR A 60 -12.79 9.46 -8.87
CA THR A 60 -12.35 8.15 -8.38
C THR A 60 -11.21 7.63 -9.23
N VAL A 61 -10.18 7.13 -8.60
CA VAL A 61 -9.15 6.32 -9.28
C VAL A 61 -9.76 4.96 -9.56
N ALA A 62 -9.50 4.40 -10.75
CA ALA A 62 -9.87 3.02 -11.00
C ALA A 62 -9.21 2.10 -9.96
N THR A 63 -9.97 1.17 -9.43
CA THR A 63 -9.54 0.27 -8.36
C THR A 63 -9.09 -1.07 -8.90
N ASP A 64 -9.12 -1.23 -10.21
CA ASP A 64 -8.75 -2.45 -10.89
C ASP A 64 -7.66 -2.20 -11.95
N GLN A 65 -6.71 -3.12 -12.03
CA GLN A 65 -5.68 -3.15 -13.05
C GLN A 65 -5.89 -4.42 -13.89
N ASN A 66 -6.66 -4.32 -14.91
CA ASN A 66 -7.06 -5.47 -15.70
C ASN A 66 -5.93 -5.89 -16.69
N THR A 67 -5.06 -6.77 -16.24
CA THR A 67 -4.02 -7.42 -17.07
C THR A 67 -4.13 -8.96 -16.97
N SER A 68 -3.18 -9.70 -17.49
CA SER A 68 -3.16 -11.17 -17.42
C SER A 68 -2.51 -11.74 -16.16
N LYS A 69 -2.12 -10.90 -15.21
CA LYS A 69 -1.49 -11.35 -13.97
C LYS A 69 -2.55 -11.77 -12.94
N PRO A 70 -2.17 -12.59 -11.96
CA PRO A 70 -3.07 -12.89 -10.84
C PRO A 70 -3.44 -11.62 -10.07
N ASP A 71 -4.69 -11.51 -9.67
CA ASP A 71 -5.22 -10.40 -8.90
C ASP A 71 -4.83 -10.50 -7.43
N PHE A 72 -4.70 -9.34 -6.79
CA PHE A 72 -4.64 -9.23 -5.34
C PHE A 72 -5.44 -8.03 -4.84
N THR A 73 -5.91 -8.11 -3.61
CA THR A 73 -6.50 -6.97 -2.92
C THR A 73 -5.45 -6.16 -2.16
N SER A 74 -5.78 -4.93 -1.80
CA SER A 74 -4.86 -4.02 -1.12
C SER A 74 -4.23 -4.60 0.15
N THR A 75 -5.03 -5.19 1.03
CA THR A 75 -4.52 -5.77 2.30
C THR A 75 -3.73 -7.06 2.07
N THR A 76 -4.12 -7.87 1.08
CA THR A 76 -3.39 -9.08 0.70
C THR A 76 -2.00 -8.76 0.17
N MET A 77 -1.84 -7.68 -0.62
CA MET A 77 -0.53 -7.26 -1.10
C MET A 77 0.40 -6.89 0.05
N LEU A 78 -0.10 -6.14 1.03
CA LEU A 78 0.69 -5.77 2.20
C LEU A 78 1.16 -7.03 2.94
N ARG A 79 0.25 -7.98 3.15
CA ARG A 79 0.58 -9.25 3.79
C ARG A 79 1.61 -10.06 3.00
N LEU A 80 1.48 -10.14 1.67
CA LEU A 80 2.45 -10.81 0.80
C LEU A 80 3.85 -10.20 0.92
N MET A 81 3.95 -8.87 0.90
CA MET A 81 5.24 -8.21 1.07
C MET A 81 5.86 -8.51 2.43
N LEU A 82 5.11 -8.40 3.51
CA LEU A 82 5.60 -8.69 4.86
C LEU A 82 5.99 -10.18 5.05
N ASP A 83 5.25 -11.09 4.44
CA ASP A 83 5.50 -12.53 4.59
C ASP A 83 6.71 -13.03 3.79
N TYR A 84 7.04 -12.40 2.67
CA TYR A 84 7.98 -12.96 1.70
C TYR A 84 9.16 -12.05 1.31
N ALA A 85 9.14 -10.77 1.64
CA ALA A 85 10.21 -9.85 1.32
C ALA A 85 11.07 -9.51 2.54
N SER A 86 12.39 -9.51 2.37
CA SER A 86 13.35 -9.09 3.40
C SER A 86 13.76 -7.61 3.26
N ASN A 87 13.50 -7.01 2.11
CA ASN A 87 13.94 -5.67 1.77
C ASN A 87 13.03 -5.02 0.72
N VAL A 88 13.23 -3.73 0.46
CA VAL A 88 12.43 -2.94 -0.48
C VAL A 88 12.45 -3.53 -1.89
N ASP A 89 13.57 -4.03 -2.39
CA ASP A 89 13.66 -4.54 -3.76
C ASP A 89 12.86 -5.84 -3.92
N GLU A 90 12.86 -6.70 -2.92
CA GLU A 90 12.03 -7.91 -2.91
C GLU A 90 10.54 -7.57 -2.82
N ALA A 91 10.16 -6.59 -1.99
CA ALA A 91 8.78 -6.11 -1.92
C ALA A 91 8.29 -5.58 -3.28
N VAL A 92 9.11 -4.78 -3.96
CA VAL A 92 8.81 -4.28 -5.32
C VAL A 92 8.68 -5.43 -6.33
N LYS A 93 9.53 -6.46 -6.24
CA LYS A 93 9.43 -7.65 -7.11
C LYS A 93 8.10 -8.40 -6.88
N ILE A 94 7.65 -8.50 -5.64
CA ILE A 94 6.35 -9.10 -5.32
C ILE A 94 5.23 -8.27 -5.96
N ALA A 95 5.20 -6.95 -5.71
CA ALA A 95 4.17 -6.07 -6.26
C ALA A 95 4.06 -6.14 -7.79
N LYS A 96 5.18 -6.32 -8.49
CA LYS A 96 5.21 -6.44 -9.96
C LYS A 96 4.62 -7.72 -10.54
N LYS A 97 4.41 -8.75 -9.71
CA LYS A 97 3.90 -10.06 -10.17
C LYS A 97 2.38 -10.11 -10.29
N TYR A 98 1.68 -9.15 -9.72
CA TYR A 98 0.24 -9.19 -9.55
C TYR A 98 -0.43 -7.96 -10.14
N ASP A 99 -1.72 -8.10 -10.41
CA ASP A 99 -2.61 -6.99 -10.73
C ASP A 99 -3.31 -6.50 -9.48
N LEU A 100 -3.45 -5.19 -9.36
CA LEU A 100 -4.25 -4.59 -8.31
C LEU A 100 -5.73 -4.80 -8.62
N HIS A 101 -6.44 -5.46 -7.71
CA HIS A 101 -7.90 -5.56 -7.72
C HIS A 101 -8.42 -5.16 -6.35
N ASP A 102 -8.95 -3.95 -6.23
CA ASP A 102 -9.44 -3.44 -4.97
C ASP A 102 -10.96 -3.47 -4.90
N SER A 103 -11.48 -4.45 -4.20
CA SER A 103 -12.93 -4.66 -4.04
C SER A 103 -13.63 -3.59 -3.20
N ALA A 104 -12.89 -2.77 -2.46
CA ALA A 104 -13.44 -1.72 -1.59
C ALA A 104 -13.86 -0.45 -2.35
N LYS A 105 -13.74 -0.42 -3.67
CA LYS A 105 -14.00 0.76 -4.53
C LYS A 105 -13.17 1.99 -4.15
N THR A 106 -12.02 1.75 -3.54
CA THR A 106 -11.08 2.79 -3.11
C THR A 106 -9.69 2.39 -3.51
N SER A 107 -8.96 3.28 -4.15
CA SER A 107 -7.58 3.04 -4.54
C SER A 107 -6.63 3.29 -3.36
N TYR A 108 -5.54 2.55 -3.35
CA TYR A 108 -4.52 2.63 -2.32
C TYR A 108 -3.12 2.70 -2.92
N HIS A 109 -2.19 3.24 -2.15
CA HIS A 109 -0.77 3.14 -2.42
C HIS A 109 -0.03 2.70 -1.15
N TYR A 110 1.22 2.29 -1.29
CA TYR A 110 1.99 1.70 -0.22
C TYR A 110 3.31 2.42 -0.03
N MET A 111 3.76 2.49 1.20
CA MET A 111 5.15 2.82 1.51
C MET A 111 5.82 1.59 2.10
N VAL A 112 6.97 1.24 1.55
CA VAL A 112 7.84 0.20 2.08
C VAL A 112 9.17 0.79 2.46
N ALA A 113 9.74 0.33 3.58
CA ALA A 113 11.06 0.72 4.05
C ALA A 113 11.77 -0.47 4.68
N ASP A 114 13.08 -0.53 4.58
CA ASP A 114 13.88 -1.61 5.16
C ASP A 114 14.98 -1.12 6.10
N ALA A 115 15.61 -2.03 6.81
CA ALA A 115 16.64 -1.76 7.79
C ALA A 115 17.89 -1.06 7.23
N SER A 116 18.12 -1.06 5.90
CA SER A 116 19.19 -0.31 5.25
C SER A 116 18.90 1.19 5.13
N GLY A 117 17.67 1.61 5.44
CA GLY A 117 17.20 2.98 5.24
C GLY A 117 16.69 3.24 3.82
N LYS A 118 16.64 2.23 2.96
CA LYS A 118 15.97 2.31 1.67
C LYS A 118 14.48 2.37 1.87
N SER A 119 13.79 3.18 1.06
CA SER A 119 12.33 3.21 1.01
C SER A 119 11.81 3.45 -0.39
N ALA A 120 10.58 3.03 -0.63
CA ALA A 120 9.87 3.24 -1.89
C ALA A 120 8.38 3.44 -1.64
N ILE A 121 7.76 4.24 -2.52
CA ILE A 121 6.30 4.36 -2.62
C ILE A 121 5.86 3.63 -3.88
N LEU A 122 4.82 2.81 -3.74
CA LEU A 122 4.24 1.99 -4.78
C LEU A 122 2.85 2.52 -5.10
N GLU A 123 2.63 2.99 -6.32
CA GLU A 123 1.37 3.56 -6.79
C GLU A 123 0.95 2.90 -8.11
N TRP A 124 -0.32 2.57 -8.25
CA TRP A 124 -0.87 2.09 -9.52
C TRP A 124 -1.56 3.24 -10.23
N VAL A 125 -0.88 3.76 -11.22
CA VAL A 125 -1.24 5.01 -11.91
C VAL A 125 -1.14 4.85 -13.44
N ASN A 126 -1.81 5.71 -14.16
CA ASN A 126 -1.78 5.75 -15.62
C ASN A 126 -1.05 6.97 -16.19
N GLY A 127 -0.04 7.43 -15.50
CA GLY A 127 0.68 8.66 -15.83
C GLY A 127 -0.12 9.89 -15.40
N THR A 128 -0.32 10.82 -16.33
CA THR A 128 -1.04 12.07 -16.05
C THR A 128 -2.55 12.01 -16.28
N ASP A 129 -3.07 10.89 -16.80
CA ASP A 129 -4.50 10.73 -17.11
C ASP A 129 -5.28 10.16 -15.92
N ALA A 130 -5.68 11.04 -15.00
CA ALA A 130 -6.50 10.67 -13.86
C ALA A 130 -7.94 10.25 -14.21
N THR A 131 -8.33 10.30 -15.50
CA THR A 131 -9.68 9.95 -15.97
C THR A 131 -9.80 8.52 -16.47
N ASP A 132 -8.72 7.77 -16.51
CA ASP A 132 -8.71 6.35 -16.87
C ASP A 132 -9.49 5.54 -15.82
N ASN A 133 -10.67 5.11 -16.18
CA ASN A 133 -11.55 4.34 -15.29
C ASN A 133 -11.58 2.85 -15.60
N ASP A 134 -10.96 2.40 -16.70
CA ASP A 134 -10.97 1.00 -17.11
C ASP A 134 -9.83 0.16 -16.50
N GLY A 135 -8.88 0.81 -15.81
CA GLY A 135 -7.76 0.15 -15.17
C GLY A 135 -6.70 -0.42 -16.12
N SER A 136 -6.99 -0.54 -17.41
CA SER A 136 -6.11 -1.18 -18.40
C SER A 136 -4.80 -0.42 -18.63
N LYS A 137 -4.83 0.90 -18.44
CA LYS A 137 -3.65 1.77 -18.59
C LYS A 137 -2.85 1.91 -17.30
N ARG A 138 -3.37 1.44 -16.18
CA ARG A 138 -2.69 1.53 -14.90
C ARG A 138 -1.46 0.65 -14.87
N LYS A 139 -0.39 1.20 -14.33
CA LYS A 139 0.88 0.51 -14.15
C LYS A 139 1.43 0.81 -12.77
N LEU A 140 2.12 -0.16 -12.20
CA LEU A 140 2.87 0.07 -10.98
C LEU A 140 3.99 1.09 -11.22
N LYS A 141 3.88 2.25 -10.60
CA LYS A 141 4.94 3.24 -10.43
C LYS A 141 5.64 3.02 -9.11
N VAL A 142 6.96 2.97 -9.14
CA VAL A 142 7.79 2.84 -7.93
C VAL A 142 8.63 4.10 -7.79
N THR A 143 8.40 4.85 -6.72
CA THR A 143 9.15 6.06 -6.40
C THR A 143 10.08 5.77 -5.23
N TYR A 144 11.37 5.55 -5.53
CA TYR A 144 12.39 5.34 -4.50
C TYR A 144 12.79 6.65 -3.82
N LYS A 145 13.15 6.55 -2.56
CA LYS A 145 13.79 7.66 -1.85
C LYS A 145 15.11 7.99 -2.54
N ASN A 146 15.24 9.24 -2.99
CA ASN A 146 16.49 9.74 -3.57
C ASN A 146 17.52 10.01 -2.47
N LEU A 147 18.40 9.06 -2.24
CA LEU A 147 19.62 9.25 -1.46
C LEU A 147 20.66 9.90 -2.38
N SER A 148 20.51 11.18 -2.72
CA SER A 148 21.53 11.90 -3.50
C SER A 148 22.83 11.95 -2.72
N LYS A 149 23.84 11.19 -3.17
CA LYS A 149 25.19 11.15 -2.57
C LYS A 149 25.99 12.45 -2.77
N THR A 150 25.49 13.38 -3.58
CA THR A 150 26.24 14.55 -4.07
C THR A 150 25.81 15.91 -3.51
N SER A 151 24.71 15.99 -2.78
CA SER A 151 24.22 17.25 -2.23
C SER A 151 24.88 17.59 -0.90
N LYS A 152 25.55 18.75 -0.84
CA LYS A 152 26.05 19.35 0.41
C LYS A 152 24.92 19.67 1.42
N LEU A 153 23.66 19.61 0.97
CA LEU A 153 22.41 19.72 1.76
C LEU A 153 22.00 18.42 2.42
N LYS A 154 22.92 17.50 2.64
CA LYS A 154 22.69 16.12 3.12
C LYS A 154 21.91 16.00 4.44
N LYS A 155 21.73 17.03 5.21
CA LYS A 155 21.03 16.95 6.49
C LYS A 155 19.51 16.99 6.40
N ASN A 156 18.92 17.49 5.29
CA ASN A 156 17.46 17.74 5.25
C ASN A 156 16.66 16.86 4.28
N ASN A 157 17.29 15.98 3.49
CA ASN A 157 16.58 15.07 2.56
C ASN A 157 16.61 13.60 3.02
N SER A 158 16.54 13.37 4.31
CA SER A 158 16.58 12.00 4.87
C SER A 158 15.21 11.32 4.96
N SER A 159 14.12 12.00 4.63
CA SER A 159 12.76 11.47 4.71
C SER A 159 12.11 11.30 3.35
N GLN A 160 11.29 10.27 3.21
CA GLN A 160 10.30 10.11 2.17
C GLN A 160 8.93 10.22 2.82
N ILE A 161 8.04 11.01 2.25
CA ILE A 161 6.73 11.30 2.82
C ILE A 161 5.68 10.69 1.91
N ILE A 162 4.70 10.02 2.51
CA ILE A 162 3.47 9.56 1.87
C ILE A 162 2.29 10.17 2.60
N THR A 163 1.26 10.47 1.86
CA THR A 163 -0.01 11.00 2.37
C THR A 163 -1.16 10.27 1.68
N ASN A 164 -2.39 10.66 1.94
CA ASN A 164 -3.56 10.09 1.25
C ASN A 164 -3.78 10.67 -0.17
N PHE A 165 -2.71 11.10 -0.83
CA PHE A 165 -2.75 11.68 -2.17
C PHE A 165 -1.74 10.99 -3.08
N ILE A 166 -2.10 10.72 -4.32
CA ILE A 166 -1.18 10.18 -5.32
C ILE A 166 -0.04 11.16 -5.55
N ILE A 167 1.19 10.67 -5.49
CA ILE A 167 2.40 11.48 -5.63
C ILE A 167 2.73 11.71 -7.12
N GLU A 168 2.30 10.81 -8.00
CA GLU A 168 2.49 10.97 -9.44
C GLU A 168 1.88 12.28 -9.93
N PRO A 169 2.64 13.13 -10.65
CA PRO A 169 2.15 14.39 -11.18
C PRO A 169 0.94 14.22 -12.10
N GLY A 170 0.03 15.18 -12.08
CA GLY A 170 -1.12 15.25 -12.99
C GLY A 170 -2.44 14.70 -12.42
N TYR A 171 -2.41 14.07 -11.26
CA TYR A 171 -3.64 13.60 -10.59
C TYR A 171 -4.40 14.71 -9.87
N TYR A 172 -3.72 15.78 -9.49
CA TYR A 172 -4.33 16.96 -8.87
C TYR A 172 -4.20 18.13 -9.83
N LYS A 173 -5.33 18.62 -10.32
CA LYS A 173 -5.37 19.90 -11.01
C LYS A 173 -5.30 21.01 -9.96
N ASN A 174 -4.31 21.89 -10.17
CA ASN A 174 -4.08 23.12 -9.43
C ASN A 174 -5.16 23.54 -8.42
N ASN A 175 -4.80 23.51 -7.18
CA ASN A 175 -5.13 24.35 -6.03
C ASN A 175 -6.32 25.35 -6.15
N SER A 176 -7.42 24.89 -6.63
CA SER A 176 -8.65 25.69 -6.56
C SER A 176 -9.80 24.88 -5.97
N GLU A 177 -9.49 24.09 -4.94
CA GLU A 177 -10.52 23.56 -4.01
C GLU A 177 -9.91 23.39 -2.63
#